data_54a9f6884a265a77b77381ffdc35e3d2
#
_entry.id   54a9f6884a265a77b77381ffdc35e3d2
#
_cell.length_a   1.000
_cell.length_b   1.000
_cell.length_c   1.000
_cell.angle_alpha   90.00
_cell.angle_beta   90.00
_cell.angle_gamma   90.00
#
_symmetry.space_group_name_H-M   'P 1'
#
loop_
_entity.id
_entity.type
_entity.pdbx_description
1 polymer ?
#
loop_
_entity_poly.entity_id
_entity_poly.type
_entity_poly.pdbx_seq_one_letter_code
_entity_poly.pdbx_strand_id
1 'polypeptide(L)'
;IFSKYNTKENHMFKKSIITLSLISVLTGCSLDGDDGQNGSQGLQGEQGANGINGINGVNANSVLNISLVGRGVLNAQSPEGAAEIVAYQASKKWIYAINSSGDDAVINILPADTFDTAALVKDNEGVISATNLTSVITLSLNEHTQGDANSIAIDENNNLLAVAMAAKSTGDAGQIAFYDISGDSPVFIKNVTVGFLPDMVTFTH
;
A
#
# COMPACT_ATOMS: atom_id res chain seq x y z
N ILE A 1 48.43 16.81 19.93
CA ILE A 1 49.24 17.35 18.82
C ILE A 1 48.29 17.73 17.72
N PHE A 2 48.32 19.03 17.42
CA PHE A 2 47.47 19.78 16.50
C PHE A 2 47.57 19.34 15.03
N SER A 3 46.50 19.43 14.25
CA SER A 3 46.50 20.25 13.04
C SER A 3 45.07 20.57 12.56
N LYS A 4 44.75 21.86 12.64
CA LYS A 4 43.68 22.54 11.90
C LYS A 4 44.06 22.58 10.42
N TYR A 5 43.12 22.25 9.54
CA TYR A 5 43.10 22.79 8.19
C TYR A 5 41.76 23.46 7.93
N ASN A 6 41.90 24.78 7.86
CA ASN A 6 40.87 25.71 7.46
C ASN A 6 41.13 26.03 5.97
N THR A 7 40.28 25.62 5.10
CA THR A 7 40.29 26.10 3.70
C THR A 7 38.97 26.79 3.40
N LYS A 8 39.05 28.13 3.46
CA LYS A 8 38.05 29.00 2.84
C LYS A 8 38.19 28.88 1.33
N GLU A 9 37.21 28.33 0.66
CA GLU A 9 37.07 28.52 -0.77
C GLU A 9 36.24 29.78 -1.04
N ASN A 10 36.93 30.76 -1.59
CA ASN A 10 36.35 31.98 -2.13
C ASN A 10 35.69 31.67 -3.48
N HIS A 11 34.38 31.60 -3.52
CA HIS A 11 33.64 31.64 -4.76
C HIS A 11 33.61 33.09 -5.27
N MET A 12 34.54 33.39 -6.15
CA MET A 12 34.53 34.62 -6.93
C MET A 12 33.50 34.54 -8.03
N PHE A 13 32.38 35.23 -7.84
CA PHE A 13 31.40 35.46 -8.88
C PHE A 13 32.06 36.26 -10.03
N LYS A 14 32.32 35.57 -11.13
CA LYS A 14 32.66 36.23 -12.38
C LYS A 14 31.39 36.83 -12.97
N LYS A 15 31.21 38.15 -12.74
CA LYS A 15 30.23 38.95 -13.47
C LYS A 15 30.76 39.13 -14.89
N SER A 16 30.22 38.42 -15.85
CA SER A 16 30.41 38.70 -17.28
C SER A 16 29.58 39.95 -17.61
N ILE A 17 30.29 41.05 -17.76
CA ILE A 17 29.74 42.28 -18.31
C ILE A 17 29.77 42.10 -19.83
N ILE A 18 28.64 41.85 -20.41
CA ILE A 18 28.43 41.97 -21.86
C ILE A 18 28.18 43.45 -22.13
N THR A 19 29.24 44.15 -22.53
CA THR A 19 29.16 45.52 -23.02
C THR A 19 28.66 45.44 -24.45
N LEU A 20 27.36 45.70 -24.63
CA LEU A 20 26.76 45.88 -25.94
C LEU A 20 27.11 47.27 -26.45
N SER A 21 28.11 47.36 -27.31
CA SER A 21 28.43 48.59 -28.03
C SER A 21 27.44 48.73 -29.20
N LEU A 22 26.38 49.49 -28.97
CA LEU A 22 25.48 49.98 -29.99
C LEU A 22 25.93 51.38 -30.36
N ILE A 23 26.78 51.51 -31.36
CA ILE A 23 27.09 52.80 -32.02
C ILE A 23 26.46 52.78 -33.40
N SER A 24 25.30 53.33 -33.44
CA SER A 24 24.72 54.32 -34.37
C SER A 24 25.50 54.57 -35.64
N VAL A 25 24.89 54.21 -36.72
CA VAL A 25 25.09 54.95 -37.98
C VAL A 25 23.74 55.59 -38.31
N LEU A 26 23.60 56.84 -37.87
CA LEU A 26 22.58 57.76 -38.36
C LEU A 26 23.18 58.44 -39.61
N THR A 27 22.94 57.86 -40.77
CA THR A 27 22.98 58.61 -42.01
C THR A 27 21.59 58.61 -42.60
N GLY A 28 21.00 59.75 -42.54
CA GLY A 28 19.68 59.99 -43.07
C GLY A 28 19.61 59.80 -44.55
N CYS A 29 18.58 59.17 -44.97
CA CYS A 29 17.94 59.40 -46.26
C CYS A 29 16.48 59.69 -45.95
N SER A 30 16.12 60.96 -45.97
CA SER A 30 14.74 61.36 -46.11
C SER A 30 14.30 61.03 -47.53
N LEU A 31 13.78 59.86 -47.70
CA LEU A 31 12.90 59.54 -48.82
C LEU A 31 11.53 59.40 -48.20
N ASP A 32 10.74 60.46 -48.29
CA ASP A 32 9.31 60.39 -48.09
C ASP A 32 8.76 59.41 -49.12
N GLY A 33 8.69 58.12 -48.72
CA GLY A 33 7.88 57.16 -49.43
C GLY A 33 6.48 57.27 -48.88
N ASP A 34 5.49 57.29 -49.74
CA ASP A 34 4.08 57.26 -49.35
C ASP A 34 3.83 56.12 -48.37
N ASP A 35 3.13 56.43 -47.28
CA ASP A 35 2.71 55.42 -46.30
C ASP A 35 1.99 54.27 -46.99
N GLY A 36 2.53 53.09 -46.90
CA GLY A 36 1.87 51.89 -47.45
C GLY A 36 0.47 51.74 -46.85
N GLN A 37 -0.47 51.37 -47.69
CA GLN A 37 -1.85 51.08 -47.24
C GLN A 37 -1.83 50.04 -46.12
N ASN A 38 -2.61 50.29 -45.09
CA ASN A 38 -2.84 49.30 -44.04
C ASN A 38 -3.33 47.98 -44.64
N GLY A 39 -2.67 46.89 -44.30
CA GLY A 39 -3.12 45.55 -44.69
C GLY A 39 -4.56 45.31 -44.26
N SER A 40 -5.31 44.63 -45.10
CA SER A 40 -6.69 44.26 -44.77
C SER A 40 -6.73 43.44 -43.48
N GLN A 41 -7.71 43.74 -42.64
CA GLN A 41 -7.94 42.98 -41.41
C GLN A 41 -8.12 41.48 -41.74
N GLY A 42 -7.41 40.62 -41.04
CA GLY A 42 -7.57 39.15 -41.20
C GLY A 42 -9.01 38.73 -40.93
N LEU A 43 -9.44 37.72 -41.68
CA LEU A 43 -10.77 37.13 -41.49
C LEU A 43 -10.92 36.65 -40.01
N GLN A 44 -12.09 36.87 -39.45
CA GLN A 44 -12.46 36.35 -38.15
C GLN A 44 -12.40 34.81 -38.22
N GLY A 45 -11.72 34.17 -37.25
CA GLY A 45 -11.66 32.71 -37.15
C GLY A 45 -13.06 32.11 -37.03
N GLU A 46 -13.25 30.94 -37.64
CA GLU A 46 -14.50 30.22 -37.52
C GLU A 46 -14.85 29.90 -36.09
N GLN A 47 -16.14 29.96 -35.76
CA GLN A 47 -16.64 29.59 -34.45
C GLN A 47 -16.31 28.09 -34.15
N GLY A 48 -15.72 27.80 -33.04
CA GLY A 48 -15.44 26.41 -32.63
C GLY A 48 -16.72 25.56 -32.61
N ALA A 49 -16.62 24.31 -33.01
CA ALA A 49 -17.71 23.36 -32.97
C ALA A 49 -18.29 23.25 -31.53
N ASN A 50 -19.60 23.16 -31.39
CA ASN A 50 -20.26 22.95 -30.13
C ASN A 50 -19.75 21.63 -29.49
N GLY A 51 -19.44 21.64 -28.21
CA GLY A 51 -19.11 20.43 -27.48
C GLY A 51 -20.24 19.42 -27.55
N ILE A 52 -19.88 18.13 -27.69
CA ILE A 52 -20.83 17.02 -27.61
C ILE A 52 -21.39 16.95 -26.17
N ASN A 53 -22.71 16.77 -26.06
CA ASN A 53 -23.33 16.55 -24.77
C ASN A 53 -22.73 15.32 -24.11
N GLY A 54 -22.37 15.43 -22.82
CA GLY A 54 -21.92 14.29 -22.03
C GLY A 54 -22.98 13.19 -22.01
N ILE A 55 -22.53 11.94 -22.04
CA ILE A 55 -23.42 10.79 -21.89
C ILE A 55 -23.92 10.81 -20.43
N ASN A 56 -25.23 10.69 -20.24
CA ASN A 56 -25.79 10.53 -18.90
C ASN A 56 -25.13 9.34 -18.21
N GLY A 57 -24.61 9.56 -17.01
CA GLY A 57 -24.08 8.47 -16.18
C GLY A 57 -25.17 7.42 -15.97
N VAL A 58 -24.84 6.16 -16.20
CA VAL A 58 -25.71 5.05 -15.86
C VAL A 58 -25.75 5.00 -14.32
N ASN A 59 -26.93 5.20 -13.73
CA ASN A 59 -27.11 4.93 -12.31
C ASN A 59 -26.81 3.45 -12.09
N ALA A 60 -25.64 3.15 -11.52
CA ALA A 60 -25.36 1.81 -11.04
C ALA A 60 -26.30 1.52 -9.88
N ASN A 61 -27.35 0.78 -10.13
CA ASN A 61 -28.09 0.09 -9.07
C ASN A 61 -27.19 -1.01 -8.51
N SER A 62 -26.16 -0.61 -7.76
CA SER A 62 -25.37 -1.57 -7.02
C SER A 62 -26.14 -1.98 -5.76
N VAL A 63 -26.96 -2.98 -5.90
CA VAL A 63 -27.44 -3.72 -4.73
C VAL A 63 -26.25 -4.54 -4.22
N LEU A 64 -25.62 -4.07 -3.16
CA LEU A 64 -24.58 -4.84 -2.49
C LEU A 64 -25.27 -5.97 -1.71
N ASN A 65 -25.15 -7.20 -2.23
CA ASN A 65 -25.57 -8.38 -1.50
C ASN A 65 -24.39 -8.91 -0.69
N ILE A 66 -24.51 -8.84 0.62
CA ILE A 66 -23.52 -9.42 1.56
C ILE A 66 -24.15 -10.67 2.16
N SER A 67 -23.45 -11.80 2.05
CA SER A 67 -23.83 -13.04 2.68
C SER A 67 -22.64 -13.65 3.42
N LEU A 68 -22.92 -14.27 4.58
CA LEU A 68 -21.92 -15.05 5.29
C LEU A 68 -21.73 -16.36 4.53
N VAL A 69 -20.50 -16.64 4.09
CA VAL A 69 -20.15 -17.87 3.35
C VAL A 69 -19.28 -18.82 4.18
N GLY A 70 -18.59 -18.29 5.19
CA GLY A 70 -17.71 -19.07 6.05
C GLY A 70 -17.70 -18.53 7.48
N ARG A 71 -17.72 -19.43 8.45
CA ARG A 71 -17.54 -19.15 9.87
C ARG A 71 -16.62 -20.19 10.48
N GLY A 72 -15.47 -19.74 10.97
CA GLY A 72 -14.52 -20.55 11.73
C GLY A 72 -14.49 -20.12 13.19
N VAL A 73 -14.11 -21.04 14.05
CA VAL A 73 -13.79 -20.76 15.44
C VAL A 73 -12.34 -21.16 15.65
N LEU A 74 -11.53 -20.22 16.07
CA LEU A 74 -10.17 -20.48 16.51
C LEU A 74 -10.22 -20.94 17.96
N ASN A 75 -9.31 -21.83 18.36
CA ASN A 75 -9.18 -22.26 19.76
C ASN A 75 -8.50 -21.15 20.56
N ALA A 76 -9.16 -20.00 20.65
CA ALA A 76 -8.67 -18.84 21.37
C ALA A 76 -8.89 -18.99 22.88
N GLN A 77 -7.93 -18.60 23.70
CA GLN A 77 -8.04 -18.63 25.15
C GLN A 77 -8.86 -17.46 25.70
N SER A 78 -8.89 -16.34 24.95
CA SER A 78 -9.73 -15.19 25.23
C SER A 78 -10.27 -14.62 23.91
N PRO A 79 -11.36 -13.85 23.92
CA PRO A 79 -11.82 -13.15 22.73
C PRO A 79 -10.88 -12.03 22.29
N GLU A 80 -10.08 -11.51 23.21
CA GLU A 80 -9.06 -10.50 22.93
C GLU A 80 -7.86 -11.13 22.24
N GLY A 81 -7.40 -10.52 21.14
CA GLY A 81 -6.29 -11.03 20.34
C GLY A 81 -6.66 -12.21 19.41
N ALA A 82 -7.93 -12.63 19.37
CA ALA A 82 -8.38 -13.73 18.53
C ALA A 82 -8.90 -13.24 17.18
N ALA A 83 -8.22 -13.61 16.09
CA ALA A 83 -8.62 -13.32 14.70
C ALA A 83 -8.80 -11.82 14.40
N GLU A 84 -8.02 -10.95 15.03
CA GLU A 84 -8.10 -9.51 14.81
C GLU A 84 -7.66 -9.12 13.40
N ILE A 85 -6.64 -9.78 12.88
CA ILE A 85 -6.12 -9.55 11.54
C ILE A 85 -6.16 -10.85 10.75
N VAL A 86 -6.64 -10.75 9.53
CA VAL A 86 -6.68 -11.86 8.58
C VAL A 86 -6.03 -11.45 7.25
N ALA A 87 -5.42 -12.43 6.57
CA ALA A 87 -4.96 -12.28 5.19
C ALA A 87 -5.49 -13.45 4.35
N TYR A 88 -5.65 -13.23 3.05
CA TYR A 88 -6.15 -14.23 2.13
C TYR A 88 -5.14 -14.48 1.02
N GLN A 89 -4.76 -15.74 0.85
CA GLN A 89 -3.94 -16.21 -0.26
C GLN A 89 -4.86 -16.77 -1.36
N ALA A 90 -5.01 -16.04 -2.45
CA ALA A 90 -5.97 -16.38 -3.49
C ALA A 90 -5.57 -17.64 -4.26
N SER A 91 -4.28 -17.86 -4.49
CA SER A 91 -3.75 -19.01 -5.22
C SER A 91 -4.06 -20.35 -4.55
N LYS A 92 -4.08 -20.38 -3.21
CA LYS A 92 -4.41 -21.57 -2.40
C LYS A 92 -5.82 -21.54 -1.81
N LYS A 93 -6.48 -20.38 -1.90
CA LYS A 93 -7.76 -20.12 -1.21
C LYS A 93 -7.66 -20.33 0.30
N TRP A 94 -6.58 -19.87 0.88
CA TRP A 94 -6.32 -19.99 2.31
C TRP A 94 -6.51 -18.67 3.02
N ILE A 95 -7.15 -18.73 4.18
CA ILE A 95 -7.28 -17.61 5.11
C ILE A 95 -6.27 -17.84 6.24
N TYR A 96 -5.45 -16.84 6.46
CA TYR A 96 -4.50 -16.79 7.57
C TYR A 96 -5.09 -15.87 8.63
N ALA A 97 -5.29 -16.38 9.84
CA ALA A 97 -5.85 -15.61 10.94
C ALA A 97 -4.88 -15.60 12.13
N ILE A 98 -4.51 -14.41 12.58
CA ILE A 98 -3.72 -14.25 13.80
C ILE A 98 -4.56 -14.68 15.00
N ASN A 99 -3.93 -15.38 15.92
CA ASN A 99 -4.45 -15.67 17.24
C ASN A 99 -3.35 -15.44 18.28
N SER A 100 -3.41 -14.29 18.93
CA SER A 100 -2.53 -13.87 20.04
C SER A 100 -3.27 -13.91 21.39
N SER A 101 -4.33 -14.69 21.50
CA SER A 101 -5.17 -14.78 22.71
C SER A 101 -4.55 -15.60 23.84
N GLY A 102 -3.45 -16.29 23.59
CA GLY A 102 -2.73 -17.13 24.55
C GLY A 102 -1.33 -16.61 24.84
N ASP A 103 -0.56 -17.37 25.60
CA ASP A 103 0.84 -17.04 25.90
C ASP A 103 1.73 -17.05 24.65
N ASP A 104 1.32 -17.80 23.64
CA ASP A 104 2.02 -18.00 22.39
C ASP A 104 1.15 -17.55 21.20
N ALA A 105 1.65 -16.58 20.45
CA ALA A 105 1.00 -16.16 19.24
C ALA A 105 1.10 -17.25 18.14
N VAL A 106 0.01 -17.50 17.45
CA VAL A 106 -0.06 -18.46 16.35
C VAL A 106 -0.81 -17.86 15.16
N ILE A 107 -0.61 -18.46 13.99
CA ILE A 107 -1.45 -18.21 12.81
C ILE A 107 -2.24 -19.49 12.53
N ASN A 108 -3.55 -19.38 12.54
CA ASN A 108 -4.43 -20.44 12.09
C ASN A 108 -4.67 -20.29 10.59
N ILE A 109 -4.49 -21.37 9.84
CA ILE A 109 -4.69 -21.40 8.39
C ILE A 109 -5.92 -22.24 8.09
N LEU A 110 -6.91 -21.61 7.44
CA LEU A 110 -8.20 -22.19 7.15
C LEU A 110 -8.40 -22.24 5.62
N PRO A 111 -8.63 -23.43 5.04
CA PRO A 111 -8.98 -23.53 3.62
C PRO A 111 -10.40 -22.97 3.40
N ALA A 112 -10.52 -22.13 2.35
CA ALA A 112 -11.77 -21.46 2.01
C ALA A 112 -12.37 -21.95 0.67
N ASP A 113 -11.96 -23.11 0.19
CA ASP A 113 -12.40 -23.68 -1.09
C ASP A 113 -13.41 -24.83 -0.92
N THR A 114 -13.54 -25.37 0.29
CA THR A 114 -14.31 -26.60 0.57
C THR A 114 -15.38 -26.45 1.63
N PHE A 115 -15.77 -25.23 1.97
CA PHE A 115 -16.79 -25.04 3.01
C PHE A 115 -18.21 -25.18 2.48
N ASP A 116 -19.04 -25.85 3.25
CA ASP A 116 -20.47 -25.99 2.98
C ASP A 116 -21.27 -24.81 3.57
N THR A 117 -21.78 -23.93 2.70
CA THR A 117 -22.60 -22.80 3.14
C THR A 117 -23.95 -23.20 3.70
N ALA A 118 -24.48 -24.42 3.37
CA ALA A 118 -25.72 -24.92 3.90
C ALA A 118 -25.66 -25.20 5.41
N ALA A 119 -24.46 -25.38 5.96
CA ALA A 119 -24.26 -25.53 7.41
C ALA A 119 -24.53 -24.22 8.20
N LEU A 120 -24.51 -23.05 7.52
CA LEU A 120 -24.65 -21.74 8.15
C LEU A 120 -26.12 -21.32 8.25
N VAL A 121 -26.90 -22.05 9.04
CA VAL A 121 -28.31 -21.78 9.25
C VAL A 121 -28.49 -20.82 10.42
N LYS A 122 -29.35 -19.81 10.22
CA LYS A 122 -29.78 -18.91 11.29
C LYS A 122 -30.77 -19.62 12.21
N ASP A 123 -30.58 -19.43 13.49
CA ASP A 123 -31.59 -19.79 14.49
C ASP A 123 -32.80 -18.81 14.47
N ASN A 124 -33.75 -19.01 15.39
CA ASN A 124 -34.94 -18.16 15.51
C ASN A 124 -34.61 -16.71 15.91
N GLU A 125 -33.43 -16.47 16.46
CA GLU A 125 -32.95 -15.17 16.89
C GLU A 125 -32.08 -14.50 15.78
N GLY A 126 -31.87 -15.22 14.66
CA GLY A 126 -31.07 -14.75 13.53
C GLY A 126 -29.57 -14.96 13.70
N VAL A 127 -29.15 -15.72 14.71
CA VAL A 127 -27.76 -16.03 15.02
C VAL A 127 -27.30 -17.28 14.27
N ILE A 128 -26.08 -17.23 13.73
CA ILE A 128 -25.42 -18.39 13.12
C ILE A 128 -24.35 -18.89 14.09
N SER A 129 -24.59 -20.01 14.73
CA SER A 129 -23.68 -20.67 15.67
C SER A 129 -22.82 -21.75 15.02
N ALA A 130 -23.30 -22.35 13.94
CA ALA A 130 -22.59 -23.40 13.23
C ALA A 130 -21.32 -22.85 12.58
N THR A 131 -20.32 -23.72 12.43
CA THR A 131 -19.04 -23.43 11.78
C THR A 131 -18.85 -24.34 10.57
N ASN A 132 -18.28 -23.81 9.51
CA ASN A 132 -17.94 -24.55 8.29
C ASN A 132 -16.49 -24.30 7.83
N LEU A 133 -15.71 -23.58 8.62
CA LEU A 133 -14.29 -23.39 8.42
C LEU A 133 -13.53 -24.00 9.59
N THR A 134 -12.57 -24.87 9.31
CA THR A 134 -11.72 -25.51 10.32
C THR A 134 -10.27 -25.23 10.00
N SER A 135 -9.49 -24.83 10.99
CA SER A 135 -8.05 -24.68 10.82
C SER A 135 -7.42 -26.05 10.53
N VAL A 136 -6.64 -26.12 9.48
CA VAL A 136 -5.89 -27.32 9.09
C VAL A 136 -4.44 -27.24 9.49
N ILE A 137 -3.91 -26.02 9.66
CA ILE A 137 -2.53 -25.76 10.05
C ILE A 137 -2.57 -24.70 11.14
N THR A 138 -1.79 -24.91 12.18
CA THR A 138 -1.49 -23.91 13.20
C THR A 138 0.03 -23.65 13.15
N LEU A 139 0.40 -22.47 12.67
CA LEU A 139 1.78 -22.03 12.62
C LEU A 139 2.15 -21.37 13.96
N SER A 140 3.05 -21.98 14.72
CA SER A 140 3.62 -21.36 15.92
C SER A 140 4.59 -20.26 15.52
N LEU A 141 4.46 -19.09 16.14
CA LEU A 141 5.36 -17.96 15.92
C LEU A 141 6.49 -17.90 16.95
N ASN A 142 6.31 -18.53 18.11
CA ASN A 142 7.24 -18.45 19.24
C ASN A 142 8.55 -19.19 19.04
N GLU A 143 8.62 -20.11 18.08
CA GLU A 143 9.87 -20.80 17.76
C GLU A 143 10.93 -19.81 17.23
N HIS A 144 10.50 -18.69 16.66
CA HIS A 144 11.37 -17.74 15.97
C HIS A 144 11.25 -16.30 16.46
N THR A 145 10.15 -15.97 17.12
CA THR A 145 9.86 -14.63 17.67
C THR A 145 9.23 -14.75 19.03
N GLN A 146 9.23 -13.66 19.80
CA GLN A 146 8.53 -13.60 21.08
C GLN A 146 7.65 -12.35 21.11
N GLY A 147 6.45 -12.50 21.65
CA GLY A 147 5.47 -11.43 21.79
C GLY A 147 4.26 -11.64 20.90
N ASP A 148 3.40 -10.63 20.84
CA ASP A 148 2.13 -10.70 20.15
C ASP A 148 2.27 -10.41 18.65
N ALA A 149 1.50 -11.10 17.85
CA ALA A 149 1.39 -10.81 16.42
C ALA A 149 0.31 -9.76 16.20
N ASN A 150 0.70 -8.62 15.60
CA ASN A 150 -0.19 -7.48 15.41
C ASN A 150 -0.67 -7.33 13.96
N SER A 151 0.05 -7.86 12.98
CA SER A 151 -0.30 -7.71 11.58
C SER A 151 0.30 -8.81 10.73
N ILE A 152 -0.39 -9.16 9.64
CA ILE A 152 0.11 -10.08 8.62
C ILE A 152 -0.12 -9.50 7.23
N ALA A 153 0.79 -9.83 6.30
CA ALA A 153 0.66 -9.53 4.89
C ALA A 153 1.16 -10.70 4.04
N ILE A 154 0.58 -10.85 2.87
CA ILE A 154 0.95 -11.89 1.89
C ILE A 154 1.39 -11.22 0.59
N ASP A 155 2.51 -11.66 0.05
CA ASP A 155 2.98 -11.40 -1.31
C ASP A 155 2.91 -12.71 -2.09
N GLU A 156 1.86 -12.92 -2.85
CA GLU A 156 1.67 -14.14 -3.64
C GLU A 156 2.67 -14.26 -4.79
N ASN A 157 3.16 -13.14 -5.33
CA ASN A 157 4.10 -13.15 -6.44
C ASN A 157 5.45 -13.75 -6.03
N ASN A 158 5.85 -13.51 -4.78
CA ASN A 158 7.09 -14.00 -4.20
C ASN A 158 6.89 -15.14 -3.20
N ASN A 159 5.65 -15.60 -2.99
CA ASN A 159 5.27 -16.62 -2.02
C ASN A 159 5.75 -16.28 -0.59
N LEU A 160 5.59 -15.04 -0.18
CA LEU A 160 6.01 -14.57 1.13
C LEU A 160 4.82 -14.25 2.04
N LEU A 161 4.95 -14.67 3.29
CA LEU A 161 4.13 -14.21 4.41
C LEU A 161 5.04 -13.38 5.32
N ALA A 162 4.60 -12.19 5.68
CA ALA A 162 5.24 -11.32 6.67
C ALA A 162 4.32 -11.16 7.86
N VAL A 163 4.89 -11.27 9.07
CA VAL A 163 4.17 -11.15 10.35
C VAL A 163 4.85 -10.08 11.19
N ALA A 164 4.13 -9.04 11.57
CA ALA A 164 4.61 -8.04 12.50
C ALA A 164 4.40 -8.53 13.94
N MET A 165 5.50 -8.62 14.67
CA MET A 165 5.56 -9.14 16.05
C MET A 165 6.02 -8.03 16.99
N ALA A 166 5.20 -7.69 17.98
CA ALA A 166 5.64 -6.88 19.10
C ALA A 166 6.67 -7.66 19.94
N ALA A 167 7.53 -6.94 20.62
CA ALA A 167 8.38 -7.58 21.62
C ALA A 167 7.55 -7.94 22.86
N LYS A 168 7.93 -9.01 23.57
CA LYS A 168 7.27 -9.43 24.81
C LYS A 168 7.39 -8.39 25.93
N SER A 169 8.50 -7.65 25.95
CA SER A 169 8.73 -6.59 26.92
C SER A 169 8.48 -5.23 26.29
N THR A 170 7.70 -4.40 26.97
CA THR A 170 7.45 -3.01 26.54
C THR A 170 8.76 -2.24 26.50
N GLY A 171 9.05 -1.62 25.36
CA GLY A 171 10.27 -0.85 25.14
C GLY A 171 11.39 -1.63 24.43
N ASP A 172 11.19 -2.91 24.15
CA ASP A 172 12.08 -3.67 23.30
C ASP A 172 11.65 -3.56 21.82
N ALA A 173 12.62 -3.73 20.91
CA ALA A 173 12.37 -3.67 19.49
C ALA A 173 11.55 -4.88 19.01
N GLY A 174 10.54 -4.63 18.22
CA GLY A 174 9.76 -5.66 17.57
C GLY A 174 10.48 -6.25 16.34
N GLN A 175 9.84 -7.21 15.71
CA GLN A 175 10.38 -7.94 14.57
C GLN A 175 9.34 -8.13 13.49
N ILE A 176 9.80 -8.28 12.24
CA ILE A 176 9.00 -8.84 11.16
C ILE A 176 9.53 -10.23 10.88
N ALA A 177 8.70 -11.25 11.07
CA ALA A 177 9.01 -12.63 10.73
C ALA A 177 8.57 -12.91 9.28
N PHE A 178 9.44 -13.51 8.49
CA PHE A 178 9.17 -13.88 7.10
C PHE A 178 9.11 -15.40 6.96
N TYR A 179 8.10 -15.86 6.22
CA TYR A 179 7.89 -17.28 5.91
C TYR A 179 7.69 -17.47 4.41
N ASP A 180 8.23 -18.55 3.88
CA ASP A 180 7.92 -19.08 2.55
C ASP A 180 6.59 -19.84 2.60
N ILE A 181 5.63 -19.44 1.77
CA ILE A 181 4.30 -20.04 1.67
C ILE A 181 4.07 -20.74 0.33
N SER A 182 5.11 -21.11 -0.38
CA SER A 182 5.02 -21.86 -1.64
C SER A 182 4.56 -23.32 -1.44
N GLY A 183 4.99 -23.95 -0.33
CA GLY A 183 4.67 -25.33 0.03
C GLY A 183 3.32 -25.50 0.74
N ASP A 184 3.05 -26.72 1.21
CA ASP A 184 1.81 -27.09 1.91
C ASP A 184 1.73 -26.54 3.34
N SER A 185 2.81 -26.00 3.86
CA SER A 185 2.86 -25.29 5.14
C SER A 185 3.90 -24.18 5.09
N PRO A 186 3.70 -23.09 5.84
CA PRO A 186 4.69 -22.02 5.91
C PRO A 186 6.02 -22.51 6.50
N VAL A 187 7.12 -22.06 5.89
CA VAL A 187 8.47 -22.36 6.33
C VAL A 187 9.17 -21.06 6.71
N PHE A 188 9.71 -21.02 7.91
CA PHE A 188 10.42 -19.83 8.40
C PHE A 188 11.66 -19.52 7.55
N ILE A 189 11.82 -18.23 7.21
CA ILE A 189 12.97 -17.72 6.46
C ILE A 189 13.90 -16.95 7.38
N LYS A 190 13.40 -15.89 7.98
CA LYS A 190 14.18 -15.00 8.85
C LYS A 190 13.31 -14.01 9.63
N ASN A 191 13.90 -13.39 10.64
CA ASN A 191 13.41 -12.19 11.29
C ASN A 191 14.19 -10.95 10.85
N VAL A 192 13.51 -9.83 10.85
CA VAL A 192 14.10 -8.49 10.72
C VAL A 192 13.67 -7.66 11.91
N THR A 193 14.63 -7.19 12.69
CA THR A 193 14.38 -6.26 13.80
C THR A 193 13.92 -4.92 13.25
N VAL A 194 12.84 -4.39 13.83
CA VAL A 194 12.24 -3.11 13.45
C VAL A 194 12.12 -2.19 14.66
N GLY A 195 11.35 -1.12 14.56
CA GLY A 195 11.05 -0.25 15.71
C GLY A 195 10.23 -0.93 16.80
N PHE A 196 9.90 -0.17 17.81
CA PHE A 196 9.04 -0.64 18.90
C PHE A 196 7.60 -0.83 18.39
N LEU A 197 6.92 -1.85 18.87
CA LEU A 197 5.50 -2.13 18.65
C LEU A 197 5.07 -1.98 17.17
N PRO A 198 5.56 -2.84 16.26
CA PRO A 198 5.13 -2.79 14.87
C PRO A 198 3.66 -3.20 14.76
N ASP A 199 2.79 -2.27 14.35
CA ASP A 199 1.33 -2.50 14.26
C ASP A 199 0.89 -2.94 12.86
N MET A 200 1.71 -2.67 11.84
CA MET A 200 1.32 -2.94 10.47
C MET A 200 2.51 -3.41 9.63
N VAL A 201 2.26 -4.39 8.77
CA VAL A 201 3.16 -4.81 7.71
C VAL A 201 2.39 -4.88 6.40
N THR A 202 3.02 -4.47 5.29
CA THR A 202 2.46 -4.57 3.94
C THR A 202 3.58 -4.72 2.92
N PHE A 203 3.26 -5.33 1.78
CA PHE A 203 4.13 -5.36 0.62
C PHE A 203 3.71 -4.26 -0.36
N THR A 204 4.70 -3.66 -1.02
CA THR A 204 4.50 -2.70 -2.12
C THR A 204 4.87 -3.37 -3.43
N HIS A 205 4.05 -3.17 -4.45
CA HIS A 205 4.26 -3.68 -5.82
C HIS A 205 4.69 -2.56 -6.75
#